data_abc2d5a3a82c89d29ce6d7b6bf173dd6
#
_entry.id   abc2d5a3a82c89d29ce6d7b6bf173dd6
#
_cell.length_a   1.000
_cell.length_b   1.000
_cell.length_c   1.000
_cell.angle_alpha   90.00
_cell.angle_beta   90.00
_cell.angle_gamma   90.00
#
_symmetry.space_group_name_H-M   'P 1'
#
loop_
_entity.id
_entity.type
_entity.pdbx_description
1 polymer ?
#
loop_
_entity_poly.entity_id
_entity_poly.type
_entity_poly.pdbx_seq_one_letter_code
_entity_poly.pdbx_strand_id
1 'polypeptide(L)'
;MKDYLQTVTGPVAREDMGLTLPHEHLFNDLSSVVDAPCYPFSQRLVDKKVTAEIQWALKHDPYCCADNMDRKPIEDVIFEINNFISLGGRTIVDATGSESIGRDAQALREVALKTGLNIVASSGPYLEKFESQRIHKTVDELAATIDKELNQGIGDTDIRAGMIGEIGVSPTFTEAEHNSLRAASLAQINNPHVAMNIHMPGWLRRGDEVLDIVLGEMGV
;
A
#
# COMPACT_ATOMS: atom_id res chain seq x y z
N MET A 1 -13.23 -21.66 3.54
CA MET A 1 -12.86 -20.35 2.97
C MET A 1 -13.78 -19.32 3.60
N LYS A 2 -13.30 -18.17 4.05
CA LYS A 2 -14.20 -17.13 4.54
C LYS A 2 -14.93 -16.54 3.33
N ASP A 3 -16.26 -16.48 3.34
CA ASP A 3 -17.07 -15.93 2.24
C ASP A 3 -17.27 -14.41 2.39
N TYR A 4 -16.28 -13.73 3.00
CA TYR A 4 -16.30 -12.29 3.20
C TYR A 4 -14.92 -11.67 3.05
N LEU A 5 -14.90 -10.38 2.67
CA LEU A 5 -13.74 -9.50 2.62
C LEU A 5 -13.75 -8.60 3.85
N GLN A 6 -12.62 -8.48 4.55
CA GLN A 6 -12.48 -7.52 5.65
C GLN A 6 -12.28 -6.11 5.09
N THR A 7 -13.15 -5.18 5.45
CA THR A 7 -13.04 -3.76 5.11
C THR A 7 -12.84 -2.91 6.38
N VAL A 8 -12.54 -1.64 6.20
CA VAL A 8 -12.35 -0.68 7.31
C VAL A 8 -13.63 -0.41 8.12
N THR A 9 -14.79 -0.77 7.59
CA THR A 9 -16.11 -0.66 8.25
C THR A 9 -16.66 -2.00 8.74
N GLY A 10 -15.92 -3.09 8.53
CA GLY A 10 -16.33 -4.44 8.92
C GLY A 10 -16.31 -5.43 7.76
N PRO A 11 -16.72 -6.67 7.96
CA PRO A 11 -16.75 -7.69 6.93
C PRO A 11 -17.87 -7.43 5.91
N VAL A 12 -17.56 -7.64 4.63
CA VAL A 12 -18.48 -7.51 3.49
C VAL A 12 -18.56 -8.85 2.78
N ALA A 13 -19.76 -9.30 2.45
CA ALA A 13 -19.95 -10.56 1.73
C ALA A 13 -19.33 -10.49 0.33
N ARG A 14 -18.86 -11.64 -0.17
CA ARG A 14 -18.18 -11.72 -1.47
C ARG A 14 -19.06 -11.20 -2.62
N GLU A 15 -20.34 -11.48 -2.59
CA GLU A 15 -21.32 -11.03 -3.58
C GLU A 15 -21.55 -9.52 -3.58
N ASP A 16 -21.25 -8.83 -2.47
CA ASP A 16 -21.42 -7.38 -2.31
C ASP A 16 -20.17 -6.58 -2.67
N MET A 17 -19.07 -7.24 -3.02
CA MET A 17 -17.82 -6.56 -3.41
C MET A 17 -17.99 -5.74 -4.70
N GLY A 18 -18.73 -6.23 -5.66
CA GLY A 18 -18.99 -5.55 -6.94
C GLY A 18 -17.73 -5.22 -7.74
N LEU A 19 -17.79 -4.17 -8.56
CA LEU A 19 -16.64 -3.69 -9.32
C LEU A 19 -15.55 -3.17 -8.37
N THR A 20 -14.36 -3.77 -8.47
CA THR A 20 -13.27 -3.58 -7.51
C THR A 20 -12.03 -3.02 -8.19
N LEU A 21 -11.43 -1.97 -7.60
CA LEU A 21 -10.05 -1.57 -7.86
C LEU A 21 -9.14 -2.30 -6.85
N PRO A 22 -8.32 -3.25 -7.31
CA PRO A 22 -7.62 -4.17 -6.40
C PRO A 22 -6.30 -3.62 -5.85
N HIS A 23 -5.85 -2.45 -6.31
CA HIS A 23 -4.59 -1.83 -5.92
C HIS A 23 -4.64 -0.32 -6.14
N GLU A 24 -4.92 0.43 -5.09
CA GLU A 24 -4.93 1.90 -5.09
C GLU A 24 -4.22 2.45 -3.85
N HIS A 25 -3.87 3.74 -3.87
CA HIS A 25 -3.30 4.46 -2.75
C HIS A 25 -4.12 5.72 -2.49
N LEU A 26 -5.05 5.67 -1.54
CA LEU A 26 -5.94 6.80 -1.24
C LEU A 26 -5.24 7.90 -0.44
N PHE A 27 -4.36 7.50 0.49
CA PHE A 27 -3.58 8.39 1.33
C PHE A 27 -2.10 8.01 1.30
N ASN A 28 -1.45 8.26 0.17
CA ASN A 28 -0.02 8.05 0.05
C ASN A 28 0.73 9.32 0.49
N ASP A 29 1.73 9.15 1.37
CA ASP A 29 2.63 10.22 1.81
C ASP A 29 4.08 9.70 1.77
N LEU A 30 4.83 10.17 0.80
CA LEU A 30 6.24 9.83 0.60
C LEU A 30 7.15 11.05 0.86
N SER A 31 6.59 12.12 1.45
CA SER A 31 7.29 13.40 1.66
C SER A 31 8.51 13.30 2.57
N SER A 32 8.61 12.23 3.37
CA SER A 32 9.79 11.95 4.20
C SER A 32 11.07 11.66 3.38
N VAL A 33 10.93 11.29 2.10
CA VAL A 33 12.05 10.96 1.21
C VAL A 33 11.82 11.59 -0.17
N VAL A 34 12.25 12.83 -0.33
CA VAL A 34 12.25 13.53 -1.63
C VAL A 34 13.62 13.35 -2.28
N ASP A 35 13.66 12.79 -3.48
CA ASP A 35 14.91 12.54 -4.19
C ASP A 35 15.47 13.82 -4.85
N ALA A 36 16.77 13.83 -5.06
CA ALA A 36 17.38 14.85 -5.93
C ALA A 36 16.92 14.62 -7.38
N PRO A 37 16.71 15.71 -8.17
CA PRO A 37 16.33 15.58 -9.57
C PRO A 37 17.32 14.77 -10.40
N CYS A 38 16.83 13.76 -11.12
CA CYS A 38 17.65 12.86 -11.93
C CYS A 38 18.01 13.48 -13.31
N TYR A 39 17.21 14.44 -13.79
CA TYR A 39 17.35 14.98 -15.14
C TYR A 39 17.46 16.52 -15.13
N PRO A 40 18.13 17.13 -16.15
CA PRO A 40 18.20 18.60 -16.25
C PRO A 40 16.82 19.28 -16.28
N PHE A 41 15.81 18.66 -16.87
CA PHE A 41 14.46 19.23 -16.92
C PHE A 41 13.76 19.17 -15.57
N SER A 42 14.06 18.20 -14.73
CA SER A 42 13.40 18.02 -13.43
C SER A 42 13.91 18.94 -12.34
N GLN A 43 15.07 19.62 -12.55
CA GLN A 43 15.58 20.63 -11.62
C GLN A 43 14.53 21.71 -11.27
N ARG A 44 13.67 22.05 -12.23
CA ARG A 44 12.62 23.05 -12.05
C ARG A 44 11.34 22.50 -11.38
N LEU A 45 11.27 21.21 -11.07
CA LEU A 45 10.09 20.58 -10.48
C LEU A 45 10.08 20.59 -8.96
N VAL A 46 11.25 20.74 -8.33
CA VAL A 46 11.47 20.56 -6.88
C VAL A 46 10.43 21.30 -6.03
N ASP A 47 10.22 22.59 -6.31
CA ASP A 47 9.31 23.46 -5.56
C ASP A 47 8.02 23.77 -6.32
N LYS A 48 7.66 22.98 -7.34
CA LYS A 48 6.45 23.21 -8.12
C LYS A 48 5.24 22.54 -7.48
N LYS A 49 4.08 23.17 -7.66
CA LYS A 49 2.80 22.51 -7.46
C LYS A 49 2.50 21.59 -8.65
N VAL A 50 1.93 20.43 -8.38
CA VAL A 50 1.49 19.48 -9.42
C VAL A 50 0.39 20.12 -10.26
N THR A 51 0.61 20.16 -11.57
CA THR A 51 -0.35 20.65 -12.56
C THR A 51 -0.34 19.75 -13.80
N ALA A 52 -1.37 19.83 -14.63
CA ALA A 52 -1.42 19.09 -15.90
C ALA A 52 -0.22 19.41 -16.82
N GLU A 53 0.32 20.62 -16.75
CA GLU A 53 1.45 21.06 -17.59
C GLU A 53 2.75 20.33 -17.29
N ILE A 54 2.98 19.92 -16.04
CA ILE A 54 4.20 19.22 -15.61
C ILE A 54 4.04 17.73 -15.48
N GLN A 55 2.85 17.19 -15.71
CA GLN A 55 2.53 15.76 -15.54
C GLN A 55 3.46 14.86 -16.37
N TRP A 56 3.81 15.26 -17.58
CA TRP A 56 4.74 14.51 -18.43
C TRP A 56 6.13 14.35 -17.78
N ALA A 57 6.62 15.40 -17.12
CA ALA A 57 7.92 15.39 -16.46
C ALA A 57 7.89 14.55 -15.18
N LEU A 58 6.81 14.62 -14.41
CA LEU A 58 6.62 13.80 -13.20
C LEU A 58 6.55 12.30 -13.52
N LYS A 59 6.10 11.90 -14.71
CA LYS A 59 6.15 10.49 -15.14
C LYS A 59 7.57 9.94 -15.28
N HIS A 60 8.54 10.81 -15.53
CA HIS A 60 9.94 10.43 -15.69
C HIS A 60 10.76 10.60 -14.41
N ASP A 61 10.35 11.52 -13.54
CA ASP A 61 11.06 11.83 -12.29
C ASP A 61 10.05 12.20 -11.18
N PRO A 62 9.29 11.24 -10.67
CA PRO A 62 8.18 11.51 -9.77
C PRO A 62 8.61 11.92 -8.35
N TYR A 63 9.78 11.46 -7.89
CA TYR A 63 10.20 11.59 -6.49
C TYR A 63 10.91 12.90 -6.17
N CYS A 64 11.23 13.74 -7.17
CA CYS A 64 11.94 15.01 -6.96
C CYS A 64 11.03 16.21 -6.67
N CYS A 65 9.73 16.06 -6.83
CA CYS A 65 8.75 17.13 -6.63
C CYS A 65 8.03 16.93 -5.27
N ALA A 66 8.31 17.81 -4.31
CA ALA A 66 7.77 17.70 -2.95
C ALA A 66 6.22 17.64 -2.94
N ASP A 67 5.55 18.47 -3.73
CA ASP A 67 4.07 18.46 -3.83
C ASP A 67 3.51 17.16 -4.42
N ASN A 68 4.29 16.46 -5.26
CA ASN A 68 3.89 15.14 -5.78
C ASN A 68 4.01 14.03 -4.73
N MET A 69 4.91 14.23 -3.77
CA MET A 69 5.18 13.27 -2.68
C MET A 69 4.26 13.46 -1.47
N ASP A 70 3.60 14.60 -1.38
CA ASP A 70 2.79 15.00 -0.24
C ASP A 70 1.40 14.38 -0.27
N ARG A 71 0.88 14.05 0.91
CA ARG A 71 -0.48 13.54 1.12
C ARG A 71 -1.52 14.54 0.63
N LYS A 72 -2.55 14.04 -0.02
CA LYS A 72 -3.68 14.87 -0.47
C LYS A 72 -4.79 14.95 0.59
N PRO A 73 -5.56 16.09 0.62
CA PRO A 73 -6.72 16.24 1.49
C PRO A 73 -7.79 15.19 1.24
N ILE A 74 -8.55 14.86 2.27
CA ILE A 74 -9.63 13.86 2.18
C ILE A 74 -10.72 14.25 1.18
N GLU A 75 -10.96 15.55 1.03
CA GLU A 75 -11.94 16.09 0.09
C GLU A 75 -11.57 15.82 -1.37
N ASP A 76 -10.27 15.93 -1.70
CA ASP A 76 -9.75 15.64 -3.04
C ASP A 76 -9.85 14.13 -3.33
N VAL A 77 -9.54 13.29 -2.35
CA VAL A 77 -9.70 11.84 -2.45
C VAL A 77 -11.16 11.47 -2.71
N ILE A 78 -12.10 12.04 -1.95
CA ILE A 78 -13.54 11.80 -2.14
C ILE A 78 -14.01 12.29 -3.51
N PHE A 79 -13.50 13.44 -3.96
CA PHE A 79 -13.84 13.97 -5.29
C PHE A 79 -13.44 12.98 -6.40
N GLU A 80 -12.23 12.44 -6.37
CA GLU A 80 -11.76 11.46 -7.36
C GLU A 80 -12.53 10.13 -7.26
N ILE A 81 -12.79 9.65 -6.07
CA ILE A 81 -13.56 8.41 -5.83
C ILE A 81 -14.98 8.50 -6.39
N ASN A 82 -15.61 9.66 -6.38
CA ASN A 82 -16.95 9.84 -6.94
C ASN A 82 -17.02 9.53 -8.44
N ASN A 83 -15.92 9.69 -9.18
CA ASN A 83 -15.83 9.25 -10.57
C ASN A 83 -15.94 7.72 -10.67
N PHE A 84 -15.22 6.99 -9.82
CA PHE A 84 -15.30 5.53 -9.76
C PHE A 84 -16.70 5.04 -9.40
N ILE A 85 -17.33 5.67 -8.40
CA ILE A 85 -18.72 5.36 -7.97
C ILE A 85 -19.70 5.57 -9.12
N SER A 86 -19.55 6.68 -9.86
CA SER A 86 -20.44 7.00 -11.00
C SER A 86 -20.40 5.95 -12.11
N LEU A 87 -19.30 5.20 -12.21
CA LEU A 87 -19.10 4.10 -13.13
C LEU A 87 -19.53 2.73 -12.57
N GLY A 88 -20.15 2.71 -11.39
CA GLY A 88 -20.60 1.48 -10.73
C GLY A 88 -19.57 0.85 -9.80
N GLY A 89 -18.49 1.55 -9.46
CA GLY A 89 -17.48 1.11 -8.51
C GLY A 89 -18.05 0.84 -7.13
N ARG A 90 -17.54 -0.20 -6.45
CA ARG A 90 -18.05 -0.66 -5.14
C ARG A 90 -16.97 -0.90 -4.12
N THR A 91 -15.81 -1.37 -4.53
CA THR A 91 -14.73 -1.76 -3.61
C THR A 91 -13.40 -1.18 -4.08
N ILE A 92 -12.62 -0.67 -3.13
CA ILE A 92 -11.24 -0.24 -3.33
C ILE A 92 -10.36 -0.97 -2.33
N VAL A 93 -9.27 -1.57 -2.81
CA VAL A 93 -8.20 -2.08 -1.95
C VAL A 93 -7.10 -1.03 -1.90
N ASP A 94 -6.90 -0.44 -0.73
CA ASP A 94 -5.81 0.50 -0.47
C ASP A 94 -4.54 -0.30 -0.13
N ALA A 95 -3.57 -0.25 -1.02
CA ALA A 95 -2.32 -1.01 -0.91
C ALA A 95 -1.26 -0.30 -0.05
N THR A 96 -1.59 0.83 0.58
CA THR A 96 -0.70 1.56 1.48
C THR A 96 -0.53 0.79 2.80
N GLY A 97 0.47 -0.09 2.86
CA GLY A 97 0.64 -1.11 3.90
C GLY A 97 1.16 -0.60 5.24
N SER A 98 1.76 0.60 5.29
CA SER A 98 2.37 1.13 6.52
C SER A 98 2.15 2.63 6.71
N GLU A 99 2.27 3.08 7.95
CA GLU A 99 2.21 4.51 8.31
C GLU A 99 3.39 5.30 7.74
N SER A 100 4.53 4.63 7.51
CA SER A 100 5.74 5.24 6.93
C SER A 100 5.52 5.78 5.51
N ILE A 101 4.52 5.29 4.82
CA ILE A 101 4.12 5.71 3.47
C ILE A 101 2.70 6.32 3.43
N GLY A 102 2.18 6.76 4.58
CA GLY A 102 0.95 7.53 4.66
C GLY A 102 -0.32 6.73 4.96
N ARG A 103 -0.25 5.43 5.29
CA ARG A 103 -1.45 4.68 5.69
C ARG A 103 -2.17 5.37 6.86
N ASP A 104 -3.45 5.64 6.68
CA ASP A 104 -4.31 6.22 7.70
C ASP A 104 -5.65 5.47 7.74
N ALA A 105 -5.73 4.50 8.65
CA ALA A 105 -6.90 3.64 8.76
C ALA A 105 -8.18 4.41 9.14
N GLN A 106 -8.06 5.48 9.93
CA GLN A 106 -9.20 6.30 10.33
C GLN A 106 -9.72 7.14 9.16
N ALA A 107 -8.82 7.75 8.38
CA ALA A 107 -9.21 8.48 7.18
C ALA A 107 -9.84 7.55 6.12
N LEU A 108 -9.31 6.33 5.94
CA LEU A 108 -9.93 5.32 5.06
C LEU A 108 -11.36 4.98 5.52
N ARG A 109 -11.58 4.79 6.83
CA ARG A 109 -12.93 4.57 7.40
C ARG A 109 -13.84 5.78 7.19
N GLU A 110 -13.32 7.00 7.35
CA GLU A 110 -14.09 8.22 7.10
C GLU A 110 -14.53 8.31 5.63
N VAL A 111 -13.63 8.04 4.68
CA VAL A 111 -13.98 7.99 3.25
C VAL A 111 -15.03 6.92 2.99
N ALA A 112 -14.88 5.70 3.53
CA ALA A 112 -15.85 4.64 3.37
C ALA A 112 -17.25 5.03 3.86
N LEU A 113 -17.34 5.65 5.05
CA LEU A 113 -18.61 6.11 5.62
C LEU A 113 -19.25 7.25 4.82
N LYS A 114 -18.46 8.17 4.27
CA LYS A 114 -18.97 9.31 3.47
C LYS A 114 -19.41 8.89 2.06
N THR A 115 -18.78 7.87 1.48
CA THR A 115 -19.00 7.48 0.08
C THR A 115 -19.84 6.22 -0.09
N GLY A 116 -19.97 5.40 0.94
CA GLY A 116 -20.61 4.09 0.88
C GLY A 116 -19.79 3.01 0.17
N LEU A 117 -18.50 3.27 -0.11
CA LEU A 117 -17.61 2.28 -0.70
C LEU A 117 -17.11 1.27 0.35
N ASN A 118 -16.88 0.05 -0.10
CA ASN A 118 -16.08 -0.92 0.61
C ASN A 118 -14.60 -0.56 0.44
N ILE A 119 -13.91 -0.23 1.52
CA ILE A 119 -12.47 0.06 1.48
C ILE A 119 -11.73 -1.00 2.29
N VAL A 120 -10.75 -1.65 1.68
CA VAL A 120 -9.87 -2.63 2.31
C VAL A 120 -8.56 -1.93 2.65
N ALA A 121 -8.17 -1.93 3.91
CA ALA A 121 -6.85 -1.48 4.33
C ALA A 121 -5.84 -2.64 4.25
N SER A 122 -4.59 -2.32 4.04
CA SER A 122 -3.49 -3.27 3.94
C SER A 122 -2.53 -3.20 5.12
N SER A 123 -1.72 -4.24 5.30
CA SER A 123 -0.68 -4.32 6.33
C SER A 123 0.58 -4.95 5.80
N GLY A 124 1.70 -4.27 5.91
CA GLY A 124 3.02 -4.78 5.56
C GLY A 124 4.03 -3.67 5.26
N PRO A 125 5.34 -3.95 5.37
CA PRO A 125 6.40 -3.01 5.02
C PRO A 125 6.50 -2.78 3.51
N TYR A 126 6.72 -1.52 3.13
CA TYR A 126 7.03 -1.14 1.75
C TYR A 126 8.55 -1.22 1.50
N LEU A 127 9.08 -0.40 0.59
CA LEU A 127 10.51 -0.35 0.27
C LEU A 127 11.33 0.17 1.46
N GLU A 128 12.49 -0.42 1.71
CA GLU A 128 13.39 -0.03 2.81
C GLU A 128 13.64 1.48 2.85
N LYS A 129 13.79 2.11 1.69
CA LYS A 129 13.99 3.54 1.52
C LYS A 129 12.94 4.40 2.26
N PHE A 130 11.69 3.93 2.37
CA PHE A 130 10.59 4.65 3.02
C PHE A 130 10.26 4.15 4.42
N GLU A 131 10.68 2.94 4.78
CA GLU A 131 10.29 2.28 6.03
C GLU A 131 11.18 2.64 7.24
N SER A 132 12.23 3.42 7.02
CA SER A 132 13.17 3.82 8.07
C SER A 132 13.60 2.66 8.99
N GLN A 133 13.42 2.79 10.30
CA GLN A 133 13.81 1.77 11.28
C GLN A 133 12.83 0.59 11.42
N ARG A 134 11.60 0.71 10.92
CA ARG A 134 10.56 -0.31 11.09
C ARG A 134 10.92 -1.61 10.37
N ILE A 135 11.49 -1.51 9.19
CA ILE A 135 11.84 -2.65 8.35
C ILE A 135 13.01 -3.50 8.93
N HIS A 136 13.80 -2.92 9.83
CA HIS A 136 14.96 -3.60 10.44
C HIS A 136 14.60 -4.47 11.67
N LYS A 137 13.31 -4.72 11.91
CA LYS A 137 12.85 -5.69 12.88
C LYS A 137 13.09 -7.11 12.38
N THR A 138 13.05 -8.07 13.31
CA THR A 138 13.13 -9.49 12.96
C THR A 138 11.91 -9.93 12.14
N VAL A 139 12.05 -11.04 11.40
CA VAL A 139 10.96 -11.65 10.64
C VAL A 139 9.74 -11.90 11.54
N ASP A 140 9.96 -12.46 12.74
CA ASP A 140 8.88 -12.76 13.68
C ASP A 140 8.18 -11.51 14.20
N GLU A 141 8.91 -10.43 14.49
CA GLU A 141 8.34 -9.17 14.93
C GLU A 141 7.52 -8.49 13.83
N LEU A 142 7.99 -8.54 12.59
CA LEU A 142 7.24 -8.02 11.43
C LEU A 142 5.97 -8.86 11.19
N ALA A 143 6.10 -10.18 11.20
CA ALA A 143 4.96 -11.08 11.03
C ALA A 143 3.92 -10.89 12.13
N ALA A 144 4.35 -10.78 13.40
CA ALA A 144 3.45 -10.52 14.54
C ALA A 144 2.73 -9.17 14.40
N THR A 145 3.38 -8.15 13.82
CA THR A 145 2.74 -6.87 13.54
C THR A 145 1.62 -7.03 12.49
N ILE A 146 1.91 -7.72 11.39
CA ILE A 146 0.92 -8.00 10.33
C ILE A 146 -0.24 -8.83 10.90
N ASP A 147 0.05 -9.89 11.65
CA ASP A 147 -0.97 -10.74 12.29
C ASP A 147 -1.88 -9.94 13.23
N LYS A 148 -1.30 -9.03 14.05
CA LYS A 148 -2.08 -8.14 14.91
C LYS A 148 -3.02 -7.25 14.09
N GLU A 149 -2.52 -6.63 13.03
CA GLU A 149 -3.30 -5.70 12.20
C GLU A 149 -4.41 -6.40 11.40
N LEU A 150 -4.21 -7.65 11.00
CA LEU A 150 -5.23 -8.48 10.36
C LEU A 150 -6.34 -8.94 11.33
N ASN A 151 -6.00 -9.20 12.59
CA ASN A 151 -6.91 -9.90 13.52
C ASN A 151 -7.42 -9.02 14.67
N GLN A 152 -6.72 -7.95 15.04
CA GLN A 152 -7.07 -7.10 16.17
C GLN A 152 -7.36 -5.67 15.73
N GLY A 153 -6.42 -5.01 15.03
CA GLY A 153 -6.56 -3.65 14.53
C GLY A 153 -5.24 -2.99 14.20
N ILE A 154 -5.31 -2.01 13.31
CA ILE A 154 -4.20 -1.18 12.85
C ILE A 154 -3.91 -0.11 13.92
N GLY A 155 -2.66 -0.04 14.38
CA GLY A 155 -2.27 0.88 15.44
C GLY A 155 -3.08 0.64 16.73
N ASP A 156 -3.72 1.71 17.21
CA ASP A 156 -4.60 1.69 18.40
C ASP A 156 -6.09 1.70 18.02
N THR A 157 -6.42 1.34 16.79
CA THR A 157 -7.80 1.30 16.30
C THR A 157 -8.36 -0.14 16.32
N ASP A 158 -9.68 -0.26 16.16
CA ASP A 158 -10.38 -1.52 15.89
C ASP A 158 -10.48 -1.86 14.39
N ILE A 159 -9.88 -1.03 13.52
CA ILE A 159 -9.88 -1.20 12.07
C ILE A 159 -8.90 -2.29 11.69
N ARG A 160 -9.39 -3.39 11.13
CA ARG A 160 -8.54 -4.50 10.70
C ARG A 160 -8.16 -4.37 9.24
N ALA A 161 -6.93 -4.76 8.92
CA ALA A 161 -6.49 -4.94 7.54
C ALA A 161 -7.19 -6.15 6.90
N GLY A 162 -7.41 -6.09 5.59
CA GLY A 162 -8.00 -7.18 4.79
C GLY A 162 -7.04 -7.73 3.73
N MET A 163 -5.85 -7.13 3.59
CA MET A 163 -4.80 -7.56 2.67
C MET A 163 -3.42 -7.47 3.34
N ILE A 164 -2.52 -8.38 3.01
CA ILE A 164 -1.11 -8.29 3.35
C ILE A 164 -0.38 -7.53 2.23
N GLY A 165 0.34 -6.48 2.57
CA GLY A 165 1.12 -5.71 1.60
C GLY A 165 0.62 -4.25 1.42
N GLU A 166 1.03 -3.57 0.30
CA GLU A 166 1.98 -4.17 -0.67
C GLU A 166 3.38 -4.30 -0.04
N ILE A 167 3.97 -5.48 -0.20
CA ILE A 167 5.32 -5.74 0.31
C ILE A 167 6.33 -5.25 -0.71
N GLY A 168 7.23 -4.37 -0.30
CA GLY A 168 8.16 -3.71 -1.20
C GLY A 168 9.33 -4.60 -1.65
N VAL A 169 9.53 -4.66 -2.96
CA VAL A 169 10.74 -5.23 -3.60
C VAL A 169 11.35 -4.12 -4.46
N SER A 170 12.50 -3.59 -4.00
CA SER A 170 13.23 -2.55 -4.73
C SER A 170 14.10 -3.14 -5.85
N PRO A 171 14.69 -2.28 -6.73
CA PRO A 171 15.67 -2.73 -7.71
C PRO A 171 16.89 -3.43 -7.09
N THR A 172 17.28 -3.04 -5.88
CA THR A 172 18.40 -3.65 -5.14
C THR A 172 18.02 -4.91 -4.37
N PHE A 173 16.73 -5.02 -4.02
CA PHE A 173 16.14 -6.10 -3.23
C PHE A 173 16.99 -6.43 -2.01
N THR A 174 16.96 -5.53 -1.04
CA THR A 174 17.84 -5.55 0.14
C THR A 174 17.52 -6.72 1.08
N GLU A 175 18.44 -7.03 2.00
CA GLU A 175 18.20 -8.06 3.03
C GLU A 175 17.00 -7.70 3.94
N ALA A 176 16.78 -6.43 4.21
CA ALA A 176 15.61 -5.98 4.96
C ALA A 176 14.30 -6.24 4.20
N GLU A 177 14.29 -6.05 2.86
CA GLU A 177 13.14 -6.38 2.00
C GLU A 177 12.94 -7.89 1.86
N HIS A 178 14.01 -8.71 1.82
CA HIS A 178 13.91 -10.17 1.91
C HIS A 178 13.24 -10.60 3.22
N ASN A 179 13.62 -10.00 4.35
CA ASN A 179 13.02 -10.30 5.65
C ASN A 179 11.57 -9.84 5.73
N SER A 180 11.22 -8.71 5.11
CA SER A 180 9.82 -8.25 4.97
C SER A 180 8.96 -9.27 4.20
N LEU A 181 9.50 -9.82 3.12
CA LEU A 181 8.81 -10.83 2.31
C LEU A 181 8.63 -12.14 3.08
N ARG A 182 9.65 -12.59 3.82
CA ARG A 182 9.55 -13.76 4.73
C ARG A 182 8.49 -13.53 5.81
N ALA A 183 8.48 -12.35 6.41
CA ALA A 183 7.49 -11.98 7.44
C ALA A 183 6.07 -11.97 6.90
N ALA A 184 5.86 -11.41 5.72
CA ALA A 184 4.57 -11.41 5.04
C ALA A 184 4.11 -12.83 4.70
N SER A 185 5.02 -13.68 4.24
CA SER A 185 4.76 -15.11 3.98
C SER A 185 4.37 -15.86 5.25
N LEU A 186 5.07 -15.64 6.37
CA LEU A 186 4.71 -16.21 7.66
C LEU A 186 3.31 -15.75 8.12
N ALA A 187 3.02 -14.46 8.00
CA ALA A 187 1.71 -13.93 8.32
C ALA A 187 0.61 -14.52 7.41
N GLN A 188 0.89 -14.77 6.12
CA GLN A 188 -0.06 -15.41 5.23
C GLN A 188 -0.29 -16.89 5.58
N ILE A 189 0.74 -17.63 5.95
CA ILE A 189 0.59 -19.00 6.45
C ILE A 189 -0.36 -19.04 7.66
N ASN A 190 -0.22 -18.07 8.58
CA ASN A 190 -1.12 -17.94 9.73
C ASN A 190 -2.54 -17.49 9.33
N ASN A 191 -2.68 -16.80 8.18
CA ASN A 191 -3.94 -16.24 7.68
C ASN A 191 -4.19 -16.66 6.21
N PRO A 192 -4.36 -17.95 5.90
CA PRO A 192 -4.34 -18.48 4.52
C PRO A 192 -5.49 -18.00 3.63
N HIS A 193 -6.44 -17.26 4.18
CA HIS A 193 -7.57 -16.67 3.46
C HIS A 193 -7.35 -15.19 3.10
N VAL A 194 -6.23 -14.59 3.51
CA VAL A 194 -5.87 -13.20 3.20
C VAL A 194 -4.93 -13.17 2.00
N ALA A 195 -5.25 -12.37 1.00
CA ALA A 195 -4.38 -12.19 -0.16
C ALA A 195 -3.11 -11.41 0.22
N MET A 196 -1.99 -11.76 -0.42
CA MET A 196 -0.73 -11.01 -0.32
C MET A 196 -0.46 -10.30 -1.65
N ASN A 197 -0.13 -9.01 -1.57
CA ASN A 197 0.27 -8.17 -2.69
C ASN A 197 1.75 -7.81 -2.54
N ILE A 198 2.52 -7.90 -3.64
CA ILE A 198 3.96 -7.65 -3.65
C ILE A 198 4.27 -6.60 -4.72
N HIS A 199 4.85 -5.48 -4.28
CA HIS A 199 5.37 -4.44 -5.15
C HIS A 199 6.63 -4.90 -5.86
N MET A 200 6.69 -4.73 -7.17
CA MET A 200 7.82 -5.15 -8.00
C MET A 200 8.37 -3.97 -8.81
N PRO A 201 9.69 -3.86 -8.98
CA PRO A 201 10.25 -2.86 -9.90
C PRO A 201 9.87 -3.21 -11.34
N GLY A 202 9.10 -2.33 -12.00
CA GLY A 202 8.48 -2.61 -13.30
C GLY A 202 9.45 -2.85 -14.48
N TRP A 203 10.75 -2.55 -14.29
CA TRP A 203 11.79 -2.69 -15.32
C TRP A 203 12.83 -3.78 -15.03
N LEU A 204 12.70 -4.51 -13.92
CA LEU A 204 13.58 -5.61 -13.55
C LEU A 204 12.78 -6.89 -13.32
N ARG A 205 13.34 -8.02 -13.71
CA ARG A 205 12.75 -9.35 -13.49
C ARG A 205 13.21 -9.89 -12.14
N ARG A 206 12.45 -9.60 -11.08
CA ARG A 206 12.68 -10.12 -9.73
C ARG A 206 11.70 -11.23 -9.32
N GLY A 207 10.77 -11.58 -10.22
CA GLY A 207 9.69 -12.53 -9.92
C GLY A 207 10.18 -13.89 -9.46
N ASP A 208 11.24 -14.43 -10.10
CA ASP A 208 11.81 -15.73 -9.72
C ASP A 208 12.37 -15.70 -8.30
N GLU A 209 13.14 -14.66 -7.93
CA GLU A 209 13.69 -14.47 -6.58
C GLU A 209 12.57 -14.36 -5.51
N VAL A 210 11.49 -13.64 -5.85
CA VAL A 210 10.32 -13.53 -4.97
C VAL A 210 9.63 -14.88 -4.79
N LEU A 211 9.43 -15.63 -5.87
CA LEU A 211 8.82 -16.97 -5.81
C LEU A 211 9.71 -17.99 -5.08
N ASP A 212 11.02 -17.88 -5.23
CA ASP A 212 11.97 -18.74 -4.49
C ASP A 212 11.83 -18.52 -2.98
N ILE A 213 11.62 -17.29 -2.52
CA ILE A 213 11.38 -16.99 -1.10
C ILE A 213 9.98 -17.45 -0.69
N VAL A 214 8.94 -16.97 -1.37
CA VAL A 214 7.55 -17.17 -0.94
C VAL A 214 7.12 -18.63 -1.03
N LEU A 215 7.38 -19.29 -2.16
CA LEU A 215 7.00 -20.69 -2.39
C LEU A 215 8.09 -21.66 -1.99
N GLY A 216 9.35 -21.38 -2.40
CA GLY A 216 10.47 -22.29 -2.22
C GLY A 216 10.96 -22.36 -0.77
N GLU A 217 11.17 -21.21 -0.12
CA GLU A 217 11.68 -21.14 1.25
C GLU A 217 10.54 -21.20 2.29
N MET A 218 9.49 -20.40 2.10
CA MET A 218 8.43 -20.24 3.10
C MET A 218 7.27 -21.21 2.93
N GLY A 219 7.02 -21.74 1.73
CA GLY A 219 5.98 -22.74 1.47
C GLY A 219 4.55 -22.20 1.50
N VAL A 220 4.34 -20.95 1.08
CA VAL A 220 3.01 -20.30 0.99
C VAL A 220 2.15 -20.98 -0.07
#